data_269ca4bcdbe65957003c86d41a96bc96
#
_entry.id   269ca4bcdbe65957003c86d41a96bc96
#
_cell.length_a   1.000
_cell.length_b   1.000
_cell.length_c   1.000
_cell.angle_alpha   90.00
_cell.angle_beta   90.00
_cell.angle_gamma   90.00
#
_symmetry.space_group_name_H-M   'P 1'
#
loop_
_entity.id
_entity.type
_entity.pdbx_description
1 polymer ?
#
loop_
_entity_poly.entity_id
_entity_poly.type
_entity_poly.pdbx_seq_one_letter_code
_entity_poly.pdbx_strand_id
1 'polypeptide(L)'
;MSLPALIYADPPWRFETYGPTGKEKAPDAHYTCMTLTDIKALKPAAASNAVLAMWAYDPMLPEALALGEAWGFRYVTVGLRWLKTTSDLDLFNYASRPMGLGYYTRGASEELLLFKRGKGLPVRDKGVRKELFAKRREHSRKPDEVRDILVRLFGDVPRLEMFARSAAPGWQSHGNEADKFTGAHT
;
A
#
# COMPACT_ATOMS: atom_id res chain seq x y z
N MET A 1 -23.06 5.66 10.67
CA MET A 1 -21.62 5.31 10.79
C MET A 1 -20.80 6.56 10.51
N SER A 2 -19.73 6.79 11.29
CA SER A 2 -18.83 7.93 11.07
C SER A 2 -17.99 7.68 9.80
N LEU A 3 -17.68 8.77 9.06
CA LEU A 3 -16.82 8.69 7.88
C LEU A 3 -15.39 8.30 8.27
N PRO A 4 -14.69 7.48 7.46
CA PRO A 4 -13.31 7.12 7.68
C PRO A 4 -12.41 8.35 7.74
N ALA A 5 -11.57 8.43 8.77
CA ALA A 5 -10.52 9.44 8.92
C ALA A 5 -9.14 8.91 8.53
N LEU A 6 -8.94 7.59 8.56
CA LEU A 6 -7.76 6.93 8.05
C LEU A 6 -8.16 5.97 6.92
N ILE A 7 -7.58 6.17 5.75
CA ILE A 7 -7.77 5.33 4.58
C ILE A 7 -6.44 4.67 4.25
N TYR A 8 -6.46 3.35 4.11
CA TYR A 8 -5.34 2.55 3.66
C TYR A 8 -5.68 1.95 2.30
N ALA A 9 -4.80 2.04 1.31
CA ALA A 9 -5.07 1.61 -0.04
C ALA A 9 -3.86 0.89 -0.67
N ASP A 10 -4.13 -0.26 -1.30
CA ASP A 10 -3.18 -0.97 -2.17
C ASP A 10 -3.80 -1.13 -3.57
N PRO A 11 -3.79 -0.07 -4.40
CA PRO A 11 -4.47 -0.11 -5.68
C PRO A 11 -3.90 -1.18 -6.60
N PRO A 12 -4.76 -1.92 -7.35
CA PRO A 12 -4.33 -2.96 -8.28
C PRO A 12 -3.83 -2.32 -9.60
N TRP A 13 -2.65 -1.69 -9.51
CA TRP A 13 -2.03 -0.98 -10.62
C TRP A 13 -1.88 -1.86 -11.85
N ARG A 14 -2.32 -1.39 -13.01
CA ARG A 14 -1.97 -1.97 -14.29
C ARG A 14 -0.62 -1.44 -14.73
N PHE A 15 0.35 -2.33 -14.88
CA PHE A 15 1.70 -2.00 -15.30
C PHE A 15 2.04 -2.67 -16.63
N GLU A 16 2.44 -1.89 -17.62
CA GLU A 16 2.94 -2.41 -18.90
C GLU A 16 4.42 -2.70 -18.80
N THR A 17 4.81 -3.97 -18.96
CA THR A 17 6.21 -4.37 -19.03
C THR A 17 6.73 -4.16 -20.45
N TYR A 18 7.82 -3.43 -20.61
CA TYR A 18 8.43 -3.12 -21.92
C TYR A 18 9.21 -4.28 -22.56
N GLY A 19 9.19 -5.49 -22.05
CA GLY A 19 9.95 -6.62 -22.59
C GLY A 19 9.15 -7.90 -22.75
N PRO A 20 9.44 -8.71 -23.79
CA PRO A 20 8.76 -9.99 -24.01
C PRO A 20 9.00 -11.02 -22.88
N THR A 21 10.12 -10.91 -22.17
CA THR A 21 10.54 -11.82 -21.07
C THR A 21 9.96 -11.49 -19.70
N GLY A 22 9.21 -10.40 -19.57
CA GLY A 22 8.62 -9.97 -18.28
C GLY A 22 7.12 -10.29 -18.11
N LYS A 23 6.46 -10.79 -19.14
CA LYS A 23 4.99 -10.99 -19.14
C LYS A 23 4.49 -11.97 -18.09
N GLU A 24 5.24 -13.02 -17.77
CA GLU A 24 4.87 -14.01 -16.74
C GLU A 24 4.95 -13.42 -15.30
N LYS A 25 5.70 -12.34 -15.12
CA LYS A 25 5.87 -11.63 -13.84
C LYS A 25 5.04 -10.34 -13.76
N ALA A 26 4.27 -10.05 -14.80
CA ALA A 26 3.40 -8.89 -14.82
C ALA A 26 2.21 -9.10 -13.85
N PRO A 27 1.71 -8.04 -13.19
CA PRO A 27 0.55 -8.12 -12.30
C PRO A 27 -0.68 -8.72 -12.96
N ASP A 28 -0.93 -8.45 -14.24
CA ASP A 28 -2.08 -8.95 -15.02
C ASP A 28 -2.15 -10.49 -15.09
N ALA A 29 -1.03 -11.20 -14.87
CA ALA A 29 -1.00 -12.67 -14.83
C ALA A 29 -1.49 -13.25 -13.49
N HIS A 30 -1.60 -12.43 -12.44
CA HIS A 30 -1.85 -12.89 -11.07
C HIS A 30 -3.11 -12.35 -10.41
N TYR A 31 -3.64 -11.21 -10.88
CA TYR A 31 -4.89 -10.60 -10.39
C TYR A 31 -5.45 -9.60 -11.42
N THR A 32 -6.75 -9.29 -11.31
CA THR A 32 -7.42 -8.34 -12.20
C THR A 32 -6.90 -6.93 -11.92
N CYS A 33 -6.04 -6.42 -12.81
CA CYS A 33 -5.59 -5.04 -12.76
C CYS A 33 -6.70 -4.08 -13.22
N MET A 34 -6.71 -2.87 -12.66
CA MET A 34 -7.66 -1.82 -13.02
C MET A 34 -6.96 -0.68 -13.74
N THR A 35 -7.67 0.00 -14.64
CA THR A 35 -7.16 1.24 -15.22
C THR A 35 -7.13 2.36 -14.16
N LEU A 36 -6.25 3.34 -14.34
CA LEU A 36 -6.22 4.50 -13.44
C LEU A 36 -7.56 5.24 -13.38
N THR A 37 -8.29 5.27 -14.50
CA THR A 37 -9.63 5.88 -14.58
C THR A 37 -10.62 5.13 -13.68
N ASP A 38 -10.64 3.81 -13.74
CA ASP A 38 -11.54 2.99 -12.91
C ASP A 38 -11.20 3.13 -11.42
N ILE A 39 -9.90 3.14 -11.08
CA ILE A 39 -9.44 3.34 -9.70
C ILE A 39 -9.87 4.73 -9.19
N LYS A 40 -9.72 5.78 -10.00
CA LYS A 40 -10.17 7.14 -9.64
C LYS A 40 -11.67 7.21 -9.37
N ALA A 41 -12.48 6.44 -10.13
CA ALA A 41 -13.93 6.39 -9.94
C ALA A 41 -14.35 5.78 -8.59
N LEU A 42 -13.49 4.94 -7.98
CA LEU A 42 -13.73 4.34 -6.65
C LEU A 42 -13.44 5.28 -5.47
N LYS A 43 -13.46 6.58 -5.70
CA LYS A 43 -13.19 7.59 -4.67
C LYS A 43 -13.90 7.29 -3.35
N PRO A 44 -13.16 7.05 -2.25
CA PRO A 44 -13.77 6.72 -0.97
C PRO A 44 -14.41 7.96 -0.32
N ALA A 45 -15.53 7.74 0.37
CA ALA A 45 -16.03 8.72 1.31
C ALA A 45 -15.01 8.87 2.46
N ALA A 46 -14.74 10.11 2.88
CA ALA A 46 -13.76 10.37 3.93
C ALA A 46 -14.17 11.59 4.77
N ALA A 47 -13.74 11.62 6.04
CA ALA A 47 -13.89 12.75 6.92
C ALA A 47 -13.24 14.02 6.35
N SER A 48 -13.68 15.20 6.82
CA SER A 48 -13.11 16.50 6.40
C SER A 48 -11.63 16.64 6.76
N ASN A 49 -11.21 16.02 7.87
CA ASN A 49 -9.81 15.87 8.26
C ASN A 49 -9.47 14.38 8.20
N ALA A 50 -8.64 13.98 7.25
CA ALA A 50 -8.32 12.58 7.02
C ALA A 50 -6.90 12.40 6.49
N VAL A 51 -6.38 11.18 6.65
CA VAL A 51 -5.12 10.71 6.04
C VAL A 51 -5.43 9.56 5.10
N LEU A 52 -4.79 9.58 3.92
CA LEU A 52 -4.71 8.46 3.00
C LEU A 52 -3.27 7.93 3.04
N ALA A 53 -3.14 6.64 3.34
CA ALA A 53 -1.90 5.89 3.23
C ALA A 53 -2.03 4.94 2.04
N MET A 54 -1.25 5.17 0.97
CA MET A 54 -1.41 4.46 -0.30
C MET A 54 -0.10 3.85 -0.77
N TRP A 55 -0.12 2.56 -1.08
CA TRP A 55 1.03 1.87 -1.66
C TRP A 55 1.26 2.30 -3.10
N ALA A 56 2.53 2.53 -3.40
CA ALA A 56 3.04 2.74 -4.73
C ALA A 56 4.40 2.05 -4.86
N TYR A 57 4.75 1.65 -6.08
CA TYR A 57 6.10 1.28 -6.43
C TYR A 57 6.64 2.28 -7.46
N ASP A 58 7.96 2.40 -7.54
CA ASP A 58 8.62 3.52 -8.23
C ASP A 58 8.03 3.89 -9.60
N PRO A 59 7.78 2.94 -10.54
CA PRO A 59 7.20 3.29 -11.84
C PRO A 59 5.79 3.89 -11.80
N MET A 60 5.02 3.64 -10.74
CA MET A 60 3.63 4.11 -10.59
C MET A 60 3.51 5.34 -9.69
N LEU A 61 4.62 5.97 -9.34
CA LEU A 61 4.62 7.15 -8.46
C LEU A 61 3.81 8.32 -9.04
N PRO A 62 3.91 8.68 -10.33
CA PRO A 62 3.09 9.75 -10.93
C PRO A 62 1.59 9.44 -10.85
N GLU A 63 1.19 8.20 -11.15
CA GLU A 63 -0.20 7.74 -11.09
C GLU A 63 -0.74 7.74 -9.67
N ALA A 64 0.08 7.34 -8.70
CA ALA A 64 -0.29 7.35 -7.29
C ALA A 64 -0.52 8.77 -6.77
N LEU A 65 0.32 9.73 -7.16
CA LEU A 65 0.13 11.14 -6.83
C LEU A 65 -1.16 11.68 -7.45
N ALA A 66 -1.39 11.41 -8.74
CA ALA A 66 -2.60 11.83 -9.46
C ALA A 66 -3.88 11.18 -8.90
N LEU A 67 -3.79 9.94 -8.40
CA LEU A 67 -4.91 9.25 -7.74
C LEU A 67 -5.25 9.91 -6.39
N GLY A 68 -4.23 10.21 -5.57
CA GLY A 68 -4.42 10.89 -4.30
C GLY A 68 -5.14 12.23 -4.48
N GLU A 69 -4.74 13.02 -5.46
CA GLU A 69 -5.38 14.30 -5.82
C GLU A 69 -6.83 14.11 -6.32
N ALA A 70 -7.07 13.14 -7.20
CA ALA A 70 -8.42 12.83 -7.70
C ALA A 70 -9.37 12.43 -6.58
N TRP A 71 -8.86 11.76 -5.55
CA TRP A 71 -9.62 11.40 -4.36
C TRP A 71 -9.79 12.58 -3.37
N GLY A 72 -9.17 13.73 -3.65
CA GLY A 72 -9.27 14.96 -2.86
C GLY A 72 -8.31 15.00 -1.67
N PHE A 73 -7.15 14.35 -1.82
CA PHE A 73 -6.08 14.38 -0.84
C PHE A 73 -4.84 15.05 -1.44
N ARG A 74 -4.05 15.72 -0.62
CA ARG A 74 -2.78 16.33 -0.99
C ARG A 74 -1.62 15.50 -0.45
N TYR A 75 -0.66 15.18 -1.29
CA TYR A 75 0.57 14.48 -0.90
C TYR A 75 1.33 15.23 0.21
N VAL A 76 1.87 14.48 1.14
CA VAL A 76 2.67 14.99 2.26
C VAL A 76 4.09 14.44 2.21
N THR A 77 4.24 13.11 2.21
CA THR A 77 5.55 12.45 2.27
C THR A 77 5.44 10.96 1.99
N VAL A 78 6.58 10.30 1.81
CA VAL A 78 6.72 8.85 1.99
C VAL A 78 6.62 8.56 3.49
N GLY A 79 5.58 7.84 3.91
CA GLY A 79 5.35 7.45 5.30
C GLY A 79 6.14 6.24 5.72
N LEU A 80 6.09 5.16 4.92
CA LEU A 80 6.87 3.95 5.12
C LEU A 80 7.58 3.56 3.84
N ARG A 81 8.72 2.89 3.99
CA ARG A 81 9.45 2.20 2.93
C ARG A 81 9.60 0.74 3.32
N TRP A 82 8.89 -0.14 2.64
CA TRP A 82 9.05 -1.57 2.84
C TRP A 82 10.27 -2.06 2.08
N LEU A 83 11.28 -2.46 2.83
CA LEU A 83 12.47 -3.12 2.35
C LEU A 83 12.23 -4.63 2.43
N LYS A 84 12.03 -5.25 1.26
CA LYS A 84 11.69 -6.69 1.16
C LYS A 84 12.89 -7.53 1.55
N THR A 85 12.66 -8.52 2.41
CA THR A 85 13.66 -9.52 2.80
C THR A 85 13.20 -10.91 2.36
N THR A 86 14.14 -11.87 2.26
CA THR A 86 13.87 -13.29 2.02
C THR A 86 13.97 -14.09 3.31
N SER A 87 14.80 -13.65 4.25
CA SER A 87 15.01 -14.24 5.55
C SER A 87 15.11 -13.18 6.64
N ASP A 88 15.00 -13.58 7.91
CA ASP A 88 15.17 -12.67 9.05
C ASP A 88 16.63 -12.21 9.23
N LEU A 89 17.58 -12.91 8.60
CA LEU A 89 19.01 -12.61 8.64
C LEU A 89 19.47 -11.62 7.57
N ASP A 90 18.60 -11.26 6.62
CA ASP A 90 18.95 -10.38 5.48
C ASP A 90 19.15 -8.92 5.89
N LEU A 91 18.92 -8.56 7.14
CA LEU A 91 19.16 -7.21 7.66
C LEU A 91 20.62 -6.78 7.49
N PHE A 92 21.55 -7.74 7.56
CA PHE A 92 23.00 -7.51 7.52
C PHE A 92 23.64 -7.90 6.19
N ASN A 93 22.92 -8.61 5.31
CA ASN A 93 23.45 -9.06 4.04
C ASN A 93 22.66 -8.46 2.87
N TYR A 94 23.13 -7.31 2.39
CA TYR A 94 22.49 -6.62 1.26
C TYR A 94 22.45 -7.48 -0.01
N ALA A 95 23.44 -8.34 -0.23
CA ALA A 95 23.55 -9.17 -1.45
C ALA A 95 22.48 -10.27 -1.51
N SER A 96 21.92 -10.71 -0.37
CA SER A 96 20.87 -11.74 -0.32
C SER A 96 19.45 -11.18 -0.51
N ARG A 97 19.28 -9.87 -0.57
CA ARG A 97 17.96 -9.27 -0.75
C ARG A 97 17.38 -9.62 -2.13
N PRO A 98 16.06 -9.83 -2.21
CA PRO A 98 15.42 -10.11 -3.48
C PRO A 98 15.64 -8.92 -4.44
N MET A 99 15.97 -9.22 -5.69
CA MET A 99 16.18 -8.20 -6.72
C MET A 99 14.97 -8.19 -7.64
N GLY A 100 14.15 -7.14 -7.54
CA GLY A 100 12.97 -6.93 -8.38
C GLY A 100 13.32 -6.43 -9.78
N LEU A 101 12.30 -6.29 -10.61
CA LEU A 101 12.39 -5.59 -11.89
C LEU A 101 12.50 -4.08 -11.64
N GLY A 102 13.16 -3.36 -12.54
CA GLY A 102 13.24 -1.90 -12.48
C GLY A 102 13.81 -1.32 -13.75
N TYR A 103 13.55 -0.03 -14.00
CA TYR A 103 14.20 0.75 -15.06
C TYR A 103 15.57 1.20 -14.55
N TYR A 104 16.61 1.05 -15.34
CA TYR A 104 18.01 1.39 -15.04
C TYR A 104 18.57 0.67 -13.81
N THR A 105 17.89 0.70 -12.68
CA THR A 105 18.31 0.05 -11.43
C THR A 105 17.27 -0.97 -10.98
N ARG A 106 17.73 -1.94 -10.19
CA ARG A 106 16.86 -2.96 -9.59
C ARG A 106 16.68 -2.68 -8.10
N GLY A 107 15.45 -2.79 -7.62
CA GLY A 107 15.12 -2.56 -6.23
C GLY A 107 14.27 -3.67 -5.63
N ALA A 108 14.20 -3.69 -4.31
CA ALA A 108 13.34 -4.57 -3.55
C ALA A 108 12.57 -3.78 -2.48
N SER A 109 12.10 -2.60 -2.84
CA SER A 109 11.30 -1.75 -1.96
C SER A 109 9.96 -1.39 -2.58
N GLU A 110 9.03 -1.03 -1.73
CA GLU A 110 7.78 -0.36 -2.07
C GLU A 110 7.52 0.75 -1.07
N GLU A 111 6.89 1.83 -1.54
CA GLU A 111 6.65 3.03 -0.76
C GLU A 111 5.18 3.11 -0.33
N LEU A 112 4.93 3.42 0.95
CA LEU A 112 3.62 3.84 1.44
C LEU A 112 3.59 5.36 1.48
N LEU A 113 2.87 5.96 0.56
CA LEU A 113 2.72 7.40 0.45
C LEU A 113 1.66 7.90 1.43
N LEU A 114 1.94 9.00 2.14
CA LEU A 114 0.97 9.67 2.98
C LEU A 114 0.45 10.93 2.31
N PHE A 115 -0.87 11.03 2.30
CA PHE A 115 -1.61 12.20 1.84
C PHE A 115 -2.53 12.68 2.95
N LYS A 116 -2.95 13.95 2.90
CA LYS A 116 -3.91 14.51 3.83
C LYS A 116 -5.05 15.25 3.13
N ARG A 117 -6.22 15.20 3.78
CA ARG A 117 -7.36 16.07 3.52
C ARG A 117 -7.55 16.99 4.72
N GLY A 118 -7.86 18.26 4.48
CA GLY A 118 -7.99 19.25 5.56
C GLY A 118 -6.71 19.36 6.39
N LYS A 119 -6.83 19.32 7.70
CA LYS A 119 -5.70 19.35 8.64
C LYS A 119 -4.96 18.01 8.71
N GLY A 120 -5.53 16.92 8.16
CA GLY A 120 -5.05 15.56 8.37
C GLY A 120 -5.36 15.02 9.76
N LEU A 121 -4.53 14.08 10.24
CA LEU A 121 -4.63 13.52 11.59
C LEU A 121 -3.38 13.89 12.40
N PRO A 122 -3.51 14.06 13.71
CA PRO A 122 -2.35 14.29 14.58
C PRO A 122 -1.51 13.01 14.69
N VAL A 123 -0.19 13.16 14.70
CA VAL A 123 0.74 12.07 14.98
C VAL A 123 0.68 11.73 16.46
N ARG A 124 0.37 10.47 16.81
CA ARG A 124 0.28 9.94 18.17
C ARG A 124 1.59 9.33 18.65
N ASP A 125 2.23 8.52 17.79
CA ASP A 125 3.52 7.91 18.08
C ASP A 125 4.60 8.48 17.14
N LYS A 126 5.49 9.30 17.72
CA LYS A 126 6.62 9.91 16.99
C LYS A 126 7.81 8.96 16.85
N GLY A 127 7.76 7.78 17.48
CA GLY A 127 8.79 6.74 17.41
C GLY A 127 8.63 5.79 16.22
N VAL A 128 7.58 5.94 15.40
CA VAL A 128 7.40 5.13 14.19
C VAL A 128 8.49 5.45 13.18
N ARG A 129 9.27 4.42 12.83
CA ARG A 129 10.33 4.54 11.82
C ARG A 129 9.77 4.38 10.42
N LYS A 130 10.43 5.02 9.45
CA LYS A 130 10.04 4.98 8.04
C LYS A 130 10.39 3.65 7.39
N GLU A 131 11.52 3.05 7.75
CA GLU A 131 12.00 1.79 7.19
C GLU A 131 11.30 0.62 7.86
N LEU A 132 10.60 -0.19 7.04
CA LEU A 132 9.98 -1.44 7.44
C LEU A 132 10.70 -2.59 6.75
N PHE A 133 11.33 -3.46 7.53
CA PHE A 133 11.92 -4.70 7.03
C PHE A 133 10.92 -5.83 7.27
N ALA A 134 10.41 -6.40 6.20
CA ALA A 134 9.47 -7.51 6.28
C ALA A 134 9.69 -8.50 5.13
N LYS A 135 9.47 -9.79 5.41
CA LYS A 135 9.58 -10.85 4.40
C LYS A 135 8.58 -10.63 3.27
N ARG A 136 9.03 -10.86 2.04
CA ARG A 136 8.14 -11.03 0.91
C ARG A 136 7.33 -12.31 1.12
N ARG A 137 6.02 -12.20 1.01
CA ARG A 137 5.07 -13.31 1.06
C ARG A 137 4.52 -13.59 -0.34
N GLU A 138 3.29 -14.08 -0.41
CA GLU A 138 2.58 -14.34 -1.67
C GLU A 138 2.59 -13.10 -2.56
N HIS A 139 2.39 -13.29 -3.84
CA HIS A 139 2.53 -12.22 -4.83
C HIS A 139 1.72 -10.97 -4.43
N SER A 140 2.42 -9.83 -4.35
CA SER A 140 1.84 -8.50 -4.05
C SER A 140 1.19 -8.34 -2.66
N ARG A 141 1.29 -9.32 -1.75
CA ARG A 141 0.76 -9.19 -0.39
C ARG A 141 1.65 -8.27 0.45
N LYS A 142 1.04 -7.19 0.94
CA LYS A 142 1.73 -6.21 1.80
C LYS A 142 1.90 -6.75 3.22
N PRO A 143 2.88 -6.26 3.99
CA PRO A 143 3.05 -6.64 5.39
C PRO A 143 1.81 -6.29 6.23
N ASP A 144 1.29 -7.26 7.00
CA ASP A 144 0.06 -7.06 7.79
C ASP A 144 0.28 -6.06 8.94
N GLU A 145 1.50 -5.99 9.47
CA GLU A 145 1.92 -5.06 10.52
C GLU A 145 1.75 -3.58 10.14
N VAL A 146 1.60 -3.26 8.86
CA VAL A 146 1.37 -1.87 8.41
C VAL A 146 0.07 -1.31 8.97
N ARG A 147 -0.96 -2.13 9.12
CA ARG A 147 -2.23 -1.72 9.73
C ARG A 147 -2.03 -1.26 11.18
N ASP A 148 -1.24 -2.01 11.95
CA ASP A 148 -0.92 -1.69 13.35
C ASP A 148 -0.03 -0.45 13.44
N ILE A 149 0.95 -0.32 12.53
CA ILE A 149 1.80 0.86 12.44
C ILE A 149 0.96 2.12 12.16
N LEU A 150 -0.03 2.05 11.26
CA LEU A 150 -0.92 3.16 10.96
C LEU A 150 -1.81 3.53 12.15
N VAL A 151 -2.30 2.54 12.91
CA VAL A 151 -3.06 2.77 14.14
C VAL A 151 -2.18 3.39 15.23
N ARG A 152 -0.95 2.93 15.40
CA ARG A 152 0.02 3.56 16.31
C ARG A 152 0.29 5.01 15.92
N LEU A 153 0.47 5.26 14.62
CA LEU A 153 0.82 6.58 14.10
C LEU A 153 -0.30 7.60 14.26
N PHE A 154 -1.56 7.21 14.00
CA PHE A 154 -2.72 8.12 13.93
C PHE A 154 -3.77 7.90 15.01
N GLY A 155 -3.67 6.81 15.77
CA GLY A 155 -4.62 6.46 16.83
C GLY A 155 -5.80 5.64 16.33
N ASP A 156 -6.67 5.26 17.27
CA ASP A 156 -7.88 4.50 17.02
C ASP A 156 -8.99 5.43 16.50
N VAL A 157 -9.03 5.59 15.17
CA VAL A 157 -9.99 6.41 14.43
C VAL A 157 -10.79 5.53 13.47
N PRO A 158 -11.96 5.97 12.96
CA PRO A 158 -12.66 5.25 11.89
C PRO A 158 -11.74 5.00 10.69
N ARG A 159 -11.61 3.73 10.31
CA ARG A 159 -10.64 3.26 9.32
C ARG A 159 -11.29 2.51 8.18
N LEU A 160 -10.77 2.71 6.98
CA LEU A 160 -11.19 2.01 5.76
C LEU A 160 -9.96 1.48 5.03
N GLU A 161 -9.98 0.20 4.67
CA GLU A 161 -9.02 -0.39 3.74
C GLU A 161 -9.67 -0.57 2.36
N MET A 162 -9.12 0.14 1.37
CA MET A 162 -9.49 0.00 -0.03
C MET A 162 -8.68 -1.10 -0.69
N PHE A 163 -9.31 -1.90 -1.55
CA PHE A 163 -8.71 -3.04 -2.24
C PHE A 163 -8.23 -4.13 -1.27
N ALA A 164 -8.94 -4.27 -0.14
CA ALA A 164 -8.63 -5.26 0.89
C ALA A 164 -8.65 -6.68 0.32
N ARG A 165 -7.65 -7.49 0.70
CA ARG A 165 -7.56 -8.92 0.36
C ARG A 165 -7.85 -9.83 1.56
N SER A 166 -8.01 -9.26 2.73
CA SER A 166 -8.41 -9.95 3.96
C SER A 166 -9.10 -8.95 4.88
N ALA A 167 -10.09 -9.42 5.62
CA ALA A 167 -10.67 -8.64 6.70
C ALA A 167 -9.65 -8.44 7.82
N ALA A 168 -9.66 -7.25 8.43
CA ALA A 168 -8.81 -6.95 9.58
C ALA A 168 -9.64 -6.33 10.72
N PRO A 169 -9.42 -6.72 11.98
CA PRO A 169 -10.17 -6.18 13.12
C PRO A 169 -10.09 -4.65 13.19
N GLY A 170 -11.24 -4.01 13.33
CA GLY A 170 -11.35 -2.54 13.43
C GLY A 170 -11.18 -1.78 12.12
N TRP A 171 -11.03 -2.47 10.97
CA TRP A 171 -11.01 -1.87 9.64
C TRP A 171 -12.32 -2.18 8.90
N GLN A 172 -12.92 -1.16 8.28
CA GLN A 172 -13.89 -1.38 7.23
C GLN A 172 -13.13 -1.81 5.98
N SER A 173 -13.65 -2.78 5.24
CA SER A 173 -12.99 -3.29 4.04
C SER A 173 -13.82 -2.97 2.80
N HIS A 174 -13.17 -2.49 1.75
CA HIS A 174 -13.75 -2.32 0.42
C HIS A 174 -12.81 -2.95 -0.61
N GLY A 175 -13.24 -4.06 -1.23
CA GLY A 175 -12.44 -4.77 -2.22
C GLY A 175 -13.12 -6.07 -2.67
N ASN A 176 -12.87 -6.48 -3.91
CA ASN A 176 -13.47 -7.68 -4.50
C ASN A 176 -12.78 -8.98 -4.06
N GLU A 177 -11.67 -8.89 -3.32
CA GLU A 177 -10.87 -10.03 -2.85
C GLU A 177 -10.76 -10.07 -1.31
N ALA A 178 -11.72 -9.45 -0.59
CA ALA A 178 -11.67 -9.32 0.87
C ALA A 178 -11.56 -10.65 1.64
N ASP A 179 -11.91 -11.77 1.02
CA ASP A 179 -11.87 -13.12 1.61
C ASP A 179 -10.71 -13.99 1.09
N LYS A 180 -9.84 -13.47 0.23
CA LYS A 180 -8.80 -14.26 -0.46
C LYS A 180 -7.82 -14.97 0.49
N PHE A 181 -7.56 -14.40 1.65
CA PHE A 181 -6.61 -14.91 2.63
C PHE A 181 -7.23 -15.29 3.99
N THR A 182 -8.56 -15.32 4.10
CA THR A 182 -9.25 -15.67 5.35
C THR A 182 -9.19 -17.17 5.68
N GLY A 183 -8.65 -18.03 4.78
CA GLY A 183 -8.56 -19.49 4.94
C GLY A 183 -7.19 -20.06 5.31
N ALA A 184 -6.17 -19.26 5.61
CA ALA A 184 -4.79 -19.72 5.77
C ALA A 184 -4.31 -19.79 7.24
N HIS A 185 -5.17 -20.18 8.17
CA HIS A 185 -4.79 -20.54 9.54
C HIS A 185 -5.44 -21.87 9.91
N THR A 186 -4.87 -22.97 9.44
CA THR A 186 -4.95 -24.30 10.08
C THR A 186 -3.56 -24.91 10.07
#